data_5cd6478ba82f78d5d7b116f20f49733d
#
_entry.id   5cd6478ba82f78d5d7b116f20f49733d
#
_cell.length_a   1.000
_cell.length_b   1.000
_cell.length_c   1.000
_cell.angle_alpha   90.00
_cell.angle_beta   90.00
_cell.angle_gamma   90.00
#
_symmetry.space_group_name_H-M   'P 1'
#
loop_
_entity.id
_entity.type
_entity.pdbx_description
1 polymer ?
#
loop_
_entity_poly.entity_id
_entity_poly.type
_entity_poly.pdbx_seq_one_letter_code
_entity_poly.pdbx_strand_id
1 'polypeptide(L)'
;MFKFLFLLCLCLTSCNHVYMKPGTLDKEQDIYTTRGGYNMRQATKELLEQRGYKIKIGKIKSTNNIIEADSVDYERFSVPQNAKYLMTISERSEKFRPIWCALNGFWWWNFNISIVNQQSGEEILTWRGRGCANSSLRKLDSILDKLEK
;
A
#
# COMPACT_ATOMS: atom_id res chain seq x y z
N MET A 1 -5.89 7.00 -40.33
CA MET A 1 -4.89 7.22 -39.26
C MET A 1 -5.52 7.59 -37.92
N PHE A 2 -6.53 8.43 -37.82
CA PHE A 2 -7.17 8.82 -36.54
C PHE A 2 -7.82 7.69 -35.77
N LYS A 3 -8.42 6.70 -36.43
CA LYS A 3 -9.05 5.52 -35.78
C LYS A 3 -8.05 4.59 -35.09
N PHE A 4 -6.83 4.52 -35.57
CA PHE A 4 -5.76 3.69 -34.99
C PHE A 4 -5.18 4.33 -33.73
N LEU A 5 -5.12 5.65 -33.68
CA LEU A 5 -4.65 6.39 -32.50
C LEU A 5 -5.64 6.27 -31.33
N PHE A 6 -6.94 6.23 -31.62
CA PHE A 6 -7.99 6.07 -30.61
C PHE A 6 -8.00 4.66 -30.00
N LEU A 7 -7.70 3.62 -30.81
CA LEU A 7 -7.61 2.25 -30.33
C LEU A 7 -6.38 2.04 -29.44
N LEU A 8 -5.27 2.74 -29.70
CA LEU A 8 -4.05 2.67 -28.91
C LEU A 8 -4.23 3.32 -27.52
N CYS A 9 -5.06 4.35 -27.39
CA CYS A 9 -5.37 5.00 -26.11
C CYS A 9 -6.23 4.11 -25.17
N LEU A 10 -7.04 3.21 -25.70
CA LEU A 10 -7.87 2.30 -24.89
C LEU A 10 -7.08 1.18 -24.21
N CYS A 11 -5.87 0.87 -24.71
CA CYS A 11 -5.03 -0.19 -24.11
C CYS A 11 -4.19 0.28 -22.92
N LEU A 12 -4.22 1.56 -22.57
CA LEU A 12 -3.47 2.14 -21.46
C LEU A 12 -4.25 2.18 -20.13
N THR A 13 -5.35 1.44 -20.03
CA THR A 13 -6.02 1.27 -18.73
C THR A 13 -5.09 0.48 -17.82
N SER A 14 -4.34 1.20 -17.01
CA SER A 14 -3.54 0.67 -15.91
C SER A 14 -4.44 -0.25 -15.08
N CYS A 15 -4.08 -1.52 -14.95
CA CYS A 15 -4.77 -2.48 -14.09
C CYS A 15 -4.61 -2.06 -12.62
N ASN A 16 -5.42 -1.11 -12.17
CA ASN A 16 -5.54 -0.72 -10.78
C ASN A 16 -6.78 -1.42 -10.20
N HIS A 17 -6.54 -2.36 -9.31
CA HIS A 17 -7.61 -3.03 -8.58
C HIS A 17 -7.73 -2.39 -7.20
N VAL A 18 -8.92 -1.86 -6.89
CA VAL A 18 -9.24 -1.24 -5.61
C VAL A 18 -10.47 -1.91 -5.04
N TYR A 19 -10.34 -2.47 -3.86
CA TYR A 19 -11.44 -2.87 -2.99
C TYR A 19 -11.43 -1.98 -1.77
N MET A 20 -12.56 -1.45 -1.35
CA MET A 20 -12.69 -0.67 -0.13
C MET A 20 -14.08 -0.82 0.48
N LYS A 21 -14.15 -0.71 1.79
CA LYS A 21 -15.39 -0.69 2.57
C LYS A 21 -15.51 0.65 3.30
N PRO A 22 -16.26 1.62 2.77
CA PRO A 22 -16.38 2.96 3.35
C PRO A 22 -16.91 2.95 4.78
N GLY A 23 -16.44 3.92 5.58
CA GLY A 23 -16.90 4.12 6.95
C GLY A 23 -16.47 3.07 7.96
N THR A 24 -15.55 2.15 7.60
CA THR A 24 -15.15 1.05 8.50
C THR A 24 -13.81 1.28 9.20
N LEU A 25 -13.00 2.25 8.74
CA LEU A 25 -11.71 2.58 9.32
C LEU A 25 -11.85 3.67 10.38
N ASP A 26 -11.64 3.30 11.63
CA ASP A 26 -11.78 4.17 12.79
C ASP A 26 -10.43 4.85 13.12
N LYS A 27 -10.41 6.20 13.16
CA LYS A 27 -9.21 7.01 13.44
C LYS A 27 -8.73 6.90 14.89
N GLU A 28 -9.61 6.53 15.80
CA GLU A 28 -9.25 6.36 17.22
C GLU A 28 -8.46 5.08 17.48
N GLN A 29 -8.50 4.14 16.56
CA GLN A 29 -7.81 2.87 16.67
C GLN A 29 -6.43 2.90 16.01
N ASP A 30 -5.49 2.17 16.61
CA ASP A 30 -4.15 2.04 16.06
C ASP A 30 -4.13 1.13 14.82
N ILE A 31 -3.43 1.58 13.78
CA ILE A 31 -3.11 0.76 12.61
C ILE A 31 -1.68 0.26 12.77
N TYR A 32 -1.52 -1.05 12.89
CA TYR A 32 -0.22 -1.67 12.98
C TYR A 32 0.34 -1.98 11.59
N THR A 33 1.61 -1.70 11.37
CA THR A 33 2.30 -1.96 10.10
C THR A 33 3.70 -2.50 10.31
N THR A 34 4.32 -2.99 9.25
CA THR A 34 5.70 -3.46 9.26
C THR A 34 6.69 -2.31 9.34
N ARG A 35 7.88 -2.61 9.89
CA ARG A 35 9.03 -1.70 9.91
C ARG A 35 9.56 -1.45 8.48
N GLY A 36 10.25 -0.32 8.33
CA GLY A 36 11.03 -0.01 7.15
C GLY A 36 10.19 0.34 5.93
N GLY A 37 10.78 0.19 4.78
CA GLY A 37 10.22 0.55 3.48
C GLY A 37 10.70 1.90 2.98
N TYR A 38 11.00 1.92 1.70
CA TYR A 38 11.36 3.14 0.97
C TYR A 38 10.14 3.65 0.21
N ASN A 39 10.10 4.94 0.00
CA ASN A 39 9.18 5.64 -0.89
C ASN A 39 7.68 5.37 -0.63
N MET A 40 7.04 4.39 -1.29
CA MET A 40 5.59 4.17 -1.17
C MET A 40 5.14 3.79 0.24
N ARG A 41 5.90 2.93 0.92
CA ARG A 41 5.57 2.51 2.28
C ARG A 41 5.67 3.67 3.27
N GLN A 42 6.75 4.44 3.18
CA GLN A 42 6.95 5.61 4.02
C GLN A 42 5.91 6.70 3.71
N ALA A 43 5.72 7.02 2.44
CA ALA A 43 4.77 8.04 2.02
C ALA A 43 3.31 7.65 2.33
N THR A 44 2.96 6.37 2.28
CA THR A 44 1.62 5.88 2.70
C THR A 44 1.41 6.10 4.19
N LYS A 45 2.41 5.81 5.03
CA LYS A 45 2.33 6.07 6.47
C LYS A 45 2.15 7.55 6.75
N GLU A 46 2.99 8.39 6.16
CA GLU A 46 2.92 9.85 6.31
C GLU A 46 1.56 10.41 5.88
N LEU A 47 1.02 9.91 4.77
CA LEU A 47 -0.31 10.33 4.30
C LEU A 47 -1.42 9.95 5.28
N LEU A 48 -1.37 8.74 5.85
CA LEU A 48 -2.35 8.31 6.86
C LEU A 48 -2.21 9.11 8.15
N GLU A 49 -0.99 9.36 8.62
CA GLU A 49 -0.72 10.19 9.81
C GLU A 49 -1.20 11.64 9.61
N GLN A 50 -0.97 12.23 8.44
CA GLN A 50 -1.49 13.56 8.08
C GLN A 50 -3.02 13.63 8.12
N ARG A 51 -3.70 12.51 7.86
CA ARG A 51 -5.16 12.38 7.96
C ARG A 51 -5.65 12.06 9.37
N GLY A 52 -4.75 11.98 10.35
CA GLY A 52 -5.07 11.76 11.76
C GLY A 52 -5.18 10.30 12.18
N TYR A 53 -4.73 9.35 11.35
CA TYR A 53 -4.63 7.96 11.75
C TYR A 53 -3.41 7.71 12.64
N LYS A 54 -3.53 6.83 13.61
CA LYS A 54 -2.45 6.45 14.53
C LYS A 54 -1.71 5.24 14.00
N ILE A 55 -0.51 5.45 13.43
CA ILE A 55 0.30 4.37 12.85
C ILE A 55 1.31 3.86 13.88
N LYS A 56 1.32 2.56 14.12
CA LYS A 56 2.27 1.89 15.00
C LYS A 56 3.04 0.80 14.26
N ILE A 57 4.32 0.69 14.58
CA ILE A 57 5.19 -0.34 14.01
C ILE A 57 5.18 -1.55 14.94
N GLY A 58 4.86 -2.72 14.39
CA GLY A 58 4.93 -3.98 15.11
C GLY A 58 6.35 -4.30 15.55
N LYS A 59 6.52 -4.97 16.70
CA LYS A 59 7.84 -5.40 17.18
C LYS A 59 8.32 -6.58 16.36
N ILE A 60 9.62 -6.61 16.04
CA ILE A 60 10.24 -7.78 15.41
C ILE A 60 10.22 -8.93 16.41
N LYS A 61 9.71 -10.09 15.99
CA LYS A 61 9.81 -11.32 16.78
C LYS A 61 11.24 -11.83 16.62
N SER A 62 12.07 -11.66 17.65
CA SER A 62 13.38 -12.31 17.71
C SER A 62 13.15 -13.82 17.79
N THR A 63 13.48 -14.52 16.74
CA THR A 63 13.42 -15.99 16.73
C THR A 63 14.83 -16.50 17.00
N ASN A 64 15.10 -16.90 18.23
CA ASN A 64 16.38 -17.46 18.63
C ASN A 64 16.63 -18.90 18.13
N ASN A 65 15.86 -19.43 17.22
CA ASN A 65 16.08 -20.74 16.61
C ASN A 65 15.53 -20.74 15.19
N ILE A 66 16.40 -20.49 14.21
CA ILE A 66 16.10 -20.85 12.83
C ILE A 66 17.36 -21.43 12.18
N ILE A 67 17.33 -22.74 12.08
CA ILE A 67 17.96 -23.46 10.98
C ILE A 67 16.81 -23.71 10.02
N GLU A 68 16.75 -22.94 8.96
CA GLU A 68 16.26 -23.36 7.65
C GLU A 68 16.26 -22.15 6.72
N ALA A 69 17.22 -22.21 5.82
CA ALA A 69 17.31 -21.35 4.67
C ALA A 69 16.19 -21.72 3.70
N ASP A 70 15.23 -20.82 3.51
CA ASP A 70 14.68 -20.63 2.18
C ASP A 70 14.14 -19.22 2.03
N SER A 71 14.72 -18.57 1.10
CA SER A 71 14.68 -17.24 0.62
C SER A 71 13.29 -16.65 0.40
N VAL A 72 12.64 -16.15 1.42
CA VAL A 72 11.72 -15.02 1.33
C VAL A 72 11.77 -14.27 2.65
N ASP A 73 12.29 -13.04 2.63
CA ASP A 73 12.33 -12.13 3.77
C ASP A 73 10.92 -11.72 4.23
N TYR A 74 10.23 -12.64 4.90
CA TYR A 74 9.09 -12.28 5.70
C TYR A 74 9.57 -11.88 7.09
N GLU A 75 9.75 -10.59 7.32
CA GLU A 75 9.90 -10.08 8.68
C GLU A 75 8.69 -10.52 9.49
N ARG A 76 8.87 -11.53 10.32
CA ARG A 76 7.86 -11.92 11.30
C ARG A 76 7.84 -10.86 12.40
N PHE A 77 6.79 -10.08 12.44
CA PHE A 77 6.58 -9.11 13.49
C PHE A 77 5.40 -9.52 14.35
N SER A 78 5.51 -9.21 15.64
CA SER A 78 4.41 -9.40 16.57
C SER A 78 3.58 -8.13 16.65
N VAL A 79 2.30 -8.31 16.42
CA VAL A 79 1.28 -7.30 16.65
C VAL A 79 0.55 -7.69 17.93
N PRO A 80 0.14 -6.74 18.79
CA PRO A 80 -0.66 -7.06 19.95
C PRO A 80 -1.93 -7.82 19.56
N GLN A 81 -2.32 -8.82 20.37
CA GLN A 81 -3.51 -9.63 20.07
C GLN A 81 -4.81 -8.80 19.99
N ASN A 82 -4.84 -7.67 20.69
CA ASN A 82 -5.96 -6.73 20.69
C ASN A 82 -5.87 -5.66 19.58
N ALA A 83 -4.87 -5.71 18.73
CA ALA A 83 -4.77 -4.80 17.59
C ALA A 83 -5.99 -4.97 16.67
N LYS A 84 -6.66 -3.86 16.37
CA LYS A 84 -7.84 -3.89 15.49
C LYS A 84 -7.44 -3.93 14.03
N TYR A 85 -6.49 -3.09 13.63
CA TYR A 85 -6.10 -2.96 12.24
C TYR A 85 -4.65 -3.37 11.97
N LEU A 86 -4.48 -4.13 10.90
CA LEU A 86 -3.18 -4.47 10.35
C LEU A 86 -3.09 -3.94 8.92
N MET A 87 -2.05 -3.14 8.67
CA MET A 87 -1.72 -2.67 7.34
C MET A 87 -0.47 -3.36 6.82
N THR A 88 -0.58 -3.96 5.65
CA THR A 88 0.55 -4.53 4.92
C THR A 88 0.78 -3.76 3.64
N ILE A 89 2.03 -3.40 3.38
CA ILE A 89 2.43 -2.72 2.15
C ILE A 89 3.58 -3.50 1.56
N SER A 90 3.35 -4.09 0.39
CA SER A 90 4.40 -4.64 -0.45
C SER A 90 4.68 -3.70 -1.60
N GLU A 91 5.95 -3.43 -1.86
CA GLU A 91 6.37 -2.54 -2.92
C GLU A 91 7.59 -3.10 -3.63
N ARG A 92 7.63 -2.92 -4.94
CA ARG A 92 8.77 -3.30 -5.78
C ARG A 92 9.04 -2.20 -6.79
N SER A 93 10.26 -1.70 -6.78
CA SER A 93 10.74 -0.83 -7.84
C SER A 93 10.97 -1.66 -9.11
N GLU A 94 10.40 -1.23 -10.21
CA GLU A 94 10.62 -1.88 -11.50
C GLU A 94 11.78 -1.20 -12.26
N LYS A 95 12.55 -1.99 -13.03
CA LYS A 95 13.64 -1.45 -13.86
C LYS A 95 13.12 -0.53 -14.97
N PHE A 96 11.88 -0.73 -15.38
CA PHE A 96 11.22 0.12 -16.35
C PHE A 96 10.94 1.50 -15.75
N ARG A 97 11.44 2.53 -16.40
CA ARG A 97 11.25 3.94 -15.98
C ARG A 97 10.66 4.73 -17.14
N PRO A 98 9.34 4.86 -17.19
CA PRO A 98 8.71 5.66 -18.24
C PRO A 98 9.15 7.12 -18.17
N ILE A 99 9.40 7.74 -19.32
CA ILE A 99 9.84 9.15 -19.43
C ILE A 99 8.89 10.10 -18.71
N TRP A 100 7.58 9.84 -18.72
CA TRP A 100 6.58 10.65 -18.03
C TRP A 100 6.68 10.58 -16.50
N CYS A 101 7.38 9.60 -15.93
CA CYS A 101 7.65 9.58 -14.49
C CYS A 101 8.73 10.57 -14.07
N ALA A 102 9.53 11.11 -14.97
CA ALA A 102 10.56 12.09 -14.65
C ALA A 102 10.01 13.33 -13.94
N LEU A 103 8.79 13.77 -14.31
CA LEU A 103 8.07 14.89 -13.67
C LEU A 103 7.06 14.41 -12.61
N ASN A 104 7.01 13.11 -12.33
CA ASN A 104 5.99 12.50 -11.48
C ASN A 104 6.58 11.54 -10.43
N GLY A 105 7.70 11.94 -9.82
CA GLY A 105 8.38 11.23 -8.74
C GLY A 105 9.46 10.24 -9.18
N PHE A 106 9.89 10.28 -10.44
CA PHE A 106 10.99 9.52 -11.05
C PHE A 106 10.82 7.98 -11.06
N TRP A 107 10.15 7.42 -10.06
CA TRP A 107 10.09 5.97 -9.88
C TRP A 107 8.79 5.39 -10.42
N TRP A 108 8.90 4.23 -11.07
CA TRP A 108 7.79 3.37 -11.42
C TRP A 108 7.71 2.23 -10.40
N TRP A 109 6.56 2.14 -9.76
CA TRP A 109 6.33 1.21 -8.66
C TRP A 109 5.23 0.22 -8.99
N ASN A 110 5.46 -1.01 -8.56
CA ASN A 110 4.44 -2.03 -8.41
C ASN A 110 4.19 -2.21 -6.92
N PHE A 111 2.98 -2.06 -6.48
CA PHE A 111 2.64 -2.04 -5.06
C PHE A 111 1.31 -2.74 -4.78
N ASN A 112 1.19 -3.22 -3.54
CA ASN A 112 -0.05 -3.71 -2.95
C ASN A 112 -0.15 -3.17 -1.52
N ILE A 113 -1.24 -2.47 -1.23
CA ILE A 113 -1.58 -1.94 0.09
C ILE A 113 -2.84 -2.66 0.54
N SER A 114 -2.81 -3.24 1.74
CA SER A 114 -3.96 -3.91 2.34
C SER A 114 -4.12 -3.46 3.79
N ILE A 115 -5.35 -3.15 4.21
CA ILE A 115 -5.74 -2.90 5.60
C ILE A 115 -6.84 -3.90 5.94
N VAL A 116 -6.62 -4.67 6.99
CA VAL A 116 -7.57 -5.67 7.48
C VAL A 116 -7.93 -5.42 8.94
N ASN A 117 -9.15 -5.71 9.32
CA ASN A 117 -9.55 -5.82 10.71
C ASN A 117 -9.18 -7.21 11.21
N GLN A 118 -8.21 -7.29 12.14
CA GLN A 118 -7.71 -8.55 12.65
C GLN A 118 -8.71 -9.30 13.53
N GLN A 119 -9.63 -8.59 14.17
CA GLN A 119 -10.61 -9.20 15.06
C GLN A 119 -11.74 -9.89 14.29
N SER A 120 -12.19 -9.28 13.19
CA SER A 120 -13.25 -9.85 12.35
C SER A 120 -12.72 -10.65 11.15
N GLY A 121 -11.42 -10.50 10.80
CA GLY A 121 -10.85 -11.03 9.57
C GLY A 121 -11.30 -10.29 8.31
N GLU A 122 -11.95 -9.15 8.45
CA GLU A 122 -12.55 -8.40 7.36
C GLU A 122 -11.51 -7.52 6.66
N GLU A 123 -11.49 -7.58 5.33
CA GLU A 123 -10.70 -6.68 4.50
C GLU A 123 -11.39 -5.33 4.38
N ILE A 124 -10.70 -4.25 4.77
CA ILE A 124 -11.20 -2.87 4.75
C ILE A 124 -10.77 -2.17 3.48
N LEU A 125 -9.51 -2.32 3.13
CA LEU A 125 -8.91 -1.74 1.94
C LEU A 125 -7.94 -2.71 1.32
N THR A 126 -8.06 -2.93 0.03
CA THR A 126 -6.98 -3.50 -0.79
C THR A 126 -6.84 -2.68 -2.05
N TRP A 127 -5.63 -2.21 -2.27
CA TRP A 127 -5.28 -1.50 -3.49
C TRP A 127 -4.00 -2.07 -4.09
N ARG A 128 -4.14 -2.61 -5.28
CA ARG A 128 -3.04 -3.17 -6.07
C ARG A 128 -2.89 -2.36 -7.35
N GLY A 129 -1.67 -1.89 -7.62
CA GLY A 129 -1.44 -1.06 -8.78
C GLY A 129 0.01 -0.91 -9.19
N ARG A 130 0.16 -0.26 -10.34
CA ARG A 130 1.45 0.16 -10.90
C ARG A 130 1.35 1.62 -11.31
N GLY A 131 2.40 2.39 -11.07
CA GLY A 131 2.41 3.79 -11.48
C GLY A 131 3.64 4.55 -11.04
N CYS A 132 3.73 5.80 -11.51
CA CYS A 132 4.71 6.74 -10.99
C CYS A 132 4.37 7.11 -9.54
N ALA A 133 5.39 7.34 -8.72
CA ALA A 133 5.24 7.56 -7.29
C ALA A 133 4.18 8.62 -6.93
N ASN A 134 4.30 9.84 -7.46
CA ASN A 134 3.38 10.92 -7.10
C ASN A 134 1.94 10.70 -7.58
N SER A 135 1.74 10.08 -8.77
CA SER A 135 0.39 9.77 -9.24
C SER A 135 -0.26 8.66 -8.40
N SER A 136 0.54 7.71 -7.94
CA SER A 136 0.07 6.65 -7.04
C SER A 136 -0.35 7.22 -5.69
N LEU A 137 0.42 8.14 -5.11
CA LEU A 137 0.06 8.80 -3.86
C LEU A 137 -1.22 9.64 -3.98
N ARG A 138 -1.37 10.42 -5.06
CA ARG A 138 -2.64 11.15 -5.32
C ARG A 138 -3.84 10.21 -5.47
N LYS A 139 -3.62 9.03 -6.07
CA LYS A 139 -4.67 8.02 -6.18
C LYS A 139 -5.03 7.42 -4.82
N LEU A 140 -4.03 7.13 -3.98
CA LEU A 140 -4.23 6.66 -2.62
C LEU A 140 -5.03 7.69 -1.81
N ASP A 141 -4.66 8.96 -1.90
CA ASP A 141 -5.35 10.06 -1.24
C ASP A 141 -6.84 10.09 -1.63
N SER A 142 -7.15 9.99 -2.92
CA SER A 142 -8.54 9.88 -3.43
C SER A 142 -9.27 8.60 -2.96
N ILE A 143 -8.55 7.50 -2.72
CA ILE A 143 -9.12 6.27 -2.19
C ILE A 143 -9.49 6.47 -0.72
N LEU A 144 -8.60 7.08 0.05
CA LEU A 144 -8.85 7.40 1.46
C LEU A 144 -10.02 8.36 1.64
N ASP A 145 -10.19 9.38 0.76
CA ASP A 145 -11.37 10.24 0.75
C ASP A 145 -12.69 9.48 0.62
N LYS A 146 -12.68 8.38 -0.13
CA LYS A 146 -13.87 7.53 -0.30
C LYS A 146 -14.04 6.54 0.85
N LEU A 147 -12.94 6.12 1.46
CA LEU A 147 -12.95 5.20 2.60
C LEU A 147 -13.50 5.88 3.87
N GLU A 148 -13.27 7.19 3.99
CA GLU A 148 -13.71 8.00 5.14
C GLU A 148 -15.17 8.46 5.08
N LYS A 149 -15.84 8.26 3.94
CA LYS A 149 -17.28 8.58 3.76
C LYS A 149 -18.16 7.44 4.22
#